data_058adee7fd0d628bd527be600cb4e7e6
#
_entry.id   058adee7fd0d628bd527be600cb4e7e6
#
_cell.length_a   1.000
_cell.length_b   1.000
_cell.length_c   1.000
_cell.angle_alpha   90.00
_cell.angle_beta   90.00
_cell.angle_gamma   90.00
#
_symmetry.space_group_name_H-M   'P 1'
#
loop_
_entity.id
_entity.type
_entity.pdbx_description
1 polymer ?
#
loop_
_entity_poly.entity_id
_entity_poly.type
_entity_poly.pdbx_seq_one_letter_code
_entity_poly.pdbx_strand_id
1 'polypeptide(L)'
;MKLIKFSSLSGQIAGILEQELDTACDYREGQRRIYAHAVDFADFYKKHLEAEQQCETEEVLLSSAGLRKRWYAAHPSCKEGDTLQYALDQIAEFKPDVVFDQARVLLPVIGDLKKKFPFIRCTATWDGWIASEPARMHGYDLYFTCVPEILEKHVAVGHRCTINPFGFETSILNHIQVPESRTNRVCFVGSLSSGIHNLRNRVLNELRKEDVLDWWIGNIGQGLFTRSKLRELAYGNFRAFRNNFPFERDNRGKLYGLEMYQTMARYQMTINIHGDQVRNIGNMRLTEAGGVGTCQLIDWKPNAAEYFKPDEEAVFFRTVDELKSKVRYLLDHPEETRNIGLAAQKRILREFSFAAHVSRFMKEVKGFLG
;
A
#
# COMPACT_ATOMS: atom_id res chain seq x y z
N MET A 1 -12.66 19.72 -14.42
CA MET A 1 -12.66 18.26 -14.62
C MET A 1 -13.08 17.63 -13.29
N LYS A 2 -13.90 16.59 -13.36
CA LYS A 2 -14.32 15.81 -12.19
C LYS A 2 -13.75 14.40 -12.23
N LEU A 3 -13.24 13.90 -11.13
CA LEU A 3 -12.70 12.54 -11.02
C LEU A 3 -13.33 11.82 -9.82
N ILE A 4 -13.81 10.60 -10.03
CA ILE A 4 -14.19 9.71 -8.94
C ILE A 4 -13.18 8.56 -8.83
N LYS A 5 -12.77 8.25 -7.60
CA LYS A 5 -11.87 7.13 -7.33
C LYS A 5 -12.53 6.12 -6.40
N PHE A 6 -12.50 4.86 -6.78
CA PHE A 6 -12.97 3.74 -5.98
C PHE A 6 -11.80 2.97 -5.39
N SER A 7 -11.78 2.83 -4.08
CA SER A 7 -10.77 2.08 -3.33
C SER A 7 -11.41 1.06 -2.40
N SER A 8 -10.62 0.07 -1.97
CA SER A 8 -11.05 -0.94 -1.03
C SER A 8 -9.89 -1.34 -0.13
N LEU A 9 -10.13 -1.42 1.17
CA LEU A 9 -9.20 -1.95 2.16
C LEU A 9 -9.46 -3.43 2.40
N SER A 10 -8.48 -4.16 2.93
CA SER A 10 -8.73 -5.52 3.39
C SER A 10 -9.84 -5.55 4.45
N GLY A 11 -10.71 -6.55 4.41
CA GLY A 11 -11.88 -6.61 5.31
C GLY A 11 -11.53 -6.50 6.80
N GLN A 12 -10.35 -6.97 7.21
CA GLN A 12 -9.87 -6.85 8.58
C GLN A 12 -9.56 -5.39 8.96
N ILE A 13 -8.91 -4.62 8.07
CA ILE A 13 -8.61 -3.20 8.31
C ILE A 13 -9.90 -2.39 8.24
N ALA A 14 -10.74 -2.64 7.23
CA ALA A 14 -12.03 -1.99 7.11
C ALA A 14 -12.87 -2.17 8.40
N GLY A 15 -12.95 -3.40 8.94
CA GLY A 15 -13.68 -3.67 10.17
C GLY A 15 -13.14 -2.95 11.42
N ILE A 16 -11.84 -2.68 11.48
CA ILE A 16 -11.27 -1.87 12.58
C ILE A 16 -11.64 -0.41 12.41
N LEU A 17 -11.49 0.14 11.20
CA LEU A 17 -11.80 1.53 10.93
C LEU A 17 -13.31 1.85 11.01
N GLU A 18 -14.19 0.86 10.81
CA GLU A 18 -15.62 0.99 11.05
C GLU A 18 -15.96 1.39 12.50
N GLN A 19 -15.08 1.07 13.46
CA GLN A 19 -15.27 1.46 14.87
C GLN A 19 -15.15 2.98 15.09
N GLU A 20 -14.54 3.71 14.15
CA GLU A 20 -14.48 5.18 14.17
C GLU A 20 -15.84 5.83 13.80
N LEU A 21 -16.78 5.03 13.27
CA LEU A 21 -18.07 5.50 12.81
C LEU A 21 -19.11 5.39 13.93
N ASP A 22 -19.25 6.43 14.73
CA ASP A 22 -20.34 6.51 15.70
C ASP A 22 -21.71 6.81 15.02
N THR A 23 -22.80 6.71 15.77
CA THR A 23 -24.16 6.92 15.25
C THR A 23 -24.45 8.37 14.86
N ALA A 24 -23.66 9.32 15.31
CA ALA A 24 -23.87 10.75 15.14
C ALA A 24 -23.16 11.31 13.89
N CYS A 25 -22.15 10.60 13.34
CA CYS A 25 -21.41 11.09 12.17
C CYS A 25 -22.20 10.91 10.87
N ASP A 26 -22.20 11.94 10.04
CA ASP A 26 -22.66 11.85 8.65
C ASP A 26 -21.64 11.15 7.74
N TYR A 27 -21.93 11.06 6.44
CA TYR A 27 -21.06 10.43 5.46
C TYR A 27 -19.68 11.12 5.36
N ARG A 28 -19.65 12.45 5.29
CA ARG A 28 -18.42 13.24 5.11
C ARG A 28 -17.55 13.22 6.36
N GLU A 29 -18.17 13.30 7.52
CA GLU A 29 -17.47 13.16 8.80
C GLU A 29 -16.90 11.75 8.95
N GLY A 30 -17.65 10.73 8.60
CA GLY A 30 -17.18 9.34 8.60
C GLY A 30 -15.98 9.13 7.65
N GLN A 31 -16.01 9.69 6.44
CA GLN A 31 -14.86 9.68 5.52
C GLN A 31 -13.62 10.33 6.16
N ARG A 32 -13.78 11.53 6.73
CA ARG A 32 -12.66 12.25 7.37
C ARG A 32 -12.02 11.44 8.50
N ARG A 33 -12.83 10.81 9.35
CA ARG A 33 -12.34 9.97 10.47
C ARG A 33 -11.55 8.75 9.95
N ILE A 34 -12.09 8.02 8.98
CA ILE A 34 -11.41 6.85 8.42
C ILE A 34 -10.10 7.27 7.72
N TYR A 35 -10.13 8.31 6.90
CA TYR A 35 -8.95 8.75 6.14
C TYR A 35 -7.87 9.38 7.02
N ALA A 36 -8.23 9.92 8.19
CA ALA A 36 -7.26 10.45 9.16
C ALA A 36 -6.24 9.39 9.64
N HIS A 37 -6.55 8.10 9.53
CA HIS A 37 -5.60 7.03 9.84
C HIS A 37 -4.49 6.85 8.80
N ALA A 38 -4.58 7.50 7.64
CA ALA A 38 -3.59 7.43 6.55
C ALA A 38 -3.27 5.99 6.09
N VAL A 39 -4.30 5.15 5.96
CA VAL A 39 -4.16 3.76 5.51
C VAL A 39 -4.20 3.70 3.99
N ASP A 40 -3.29 2.94 3.39
CA ASP A 40 -3.10 2.84 1.95
C ASP A 40 -2.96 4.24 1.30
N PHE A 41 -3.87 4.59 0.41
CA PHE A 41 -3.88 5.90 -0.24
C PHE A 41 -4.82 6.91 0.44
N ALA A 42 -5.60 6.47 1.45
CA ALA A 42 -6.56 7.31 2.15
C ALA A 42 -7.29 8.26 1.18
N ASP A 43 -7.27 9.58 1.46
CA ASP A 43 -7.79 10.64 0.58
C ASP A 43 -6.67 11.39 -0.18
N PHE A 44 -5.51 10.78 -0.32
CA PHE A 44 -4.33 11.46 -0.87
C PHE A 44 -4.49 11.88 -2.33
N TYR A 45 -5.22 11.08 -3.14
CA TYR A 45 -5.54 11.49 -4.50
C TYR A 45 -6.41 12.75 -4.52
N LYS A 46 -7.51 12.75 -3.75
CA LYS A 46 -8.41 13.91 -3.64
C LYS A 46 -7.63 15.16 -3.25
N LYS A 47 -6.83 15.07 -2.19
CA LYS A 47 -6.02 16.17 -1.68
C LYS A 47 -5.14 16.81 -2.75
N HIS A 48 -4.35 16.03 -3.48
CA HIS A 48 -3.43 16.54 -4.50
C HIS A 48 -4.12 16.90 -5.82
N LEU A 49 -5.18 16.17 -6.21
CA LEU A 49 -5.97 16.50 -7.40
C LEU A 49 -6.68 17.84 -7.25
N GLU A 50 -7.27 18.11 -6.10
CA GLU A 50 -7.96 19.39 -5.83
C GLU A 50 -6.96 20.55 -5.68
N ALA A 51 -5.89 20.36 -4.90
CA ALA A 51 -4.92 21.43 -4.63
C ALA A 51 -4.05 21.80 -5.84
N GLU A 52 -3.56 20.80 -6.59
CA GLU A 52 -2.52 21.02 -7.60
C GLU A 52 -3.04 20.90 -9.04
N GLN A 53 -4.09 20.12 -9.26
CA GLN A 53 -4.60 19.81 -10.60
C GLN A 53 -5.94 20.47 -10.94
N GLN A 54 -6.52 21.22 -10.00
CA GLN A 54 -7.83 21.86 -10.12
C GLN A 54 -8.92 20.85 -10.58
N CYS A 55 -8.87 19.65 -10.02
CA CYS A 55 -9.77 18.56 -10.35
C CYS A 55 -10.69 18.30 -9.15
N GLU A 56 -11.99 18.56 -9.31
CA GLU A 56 -12.98 18.19 -8.30
C GLU A 56 -13.00 16.68 -8.13
N THR A 57 -12.77 16.19 -6.92
CA THR A 57 -12.51 14.76 -6.70
C THR A 57 -13.40 14.16 -5.63
N GLU A 58 -13.95 12.99 -5.91
CA GLU A 58 -14.62 12.14 -4.92
C GLU A 58 -13.84 10.85 -4.69
N GLU A 59 -13.48 10.58 -3.44
CA GLU A 59 -12.89 9.30 -3.01
C GLU A 59 -13.95 8.44 -2.34
N VAL A 60 -14.16 7.23 -2.85
CA VAL A 60 -15.18 6.30 -2.35
C VAL A 60 -14.51 5.05 -1.82
N LEU A 61 -14.63 4.81 -0.51
CA LEU A 61 -14.16 3.60 0.13
C LEU A 61 -15.23 2.53 0.10
N LEU A 62 -15.13 1.60 -0.83
CA LEU A 62 -16.15 0.57 -1.09
C LEU A 62 -16.24 -0.48 0.01
N SER A 63 -15.15 -0.75 0.72
CA SER A 63 -15.10 -1.75 1.80
C SER A 63 -15.75 -1.30 3.10
N SER A 64 -16.14 -0.04 3.24
CA SER A 64 -16.85 0.47 4.41
C SER A 64 -18.36 0.34 4.24
N ALA A 65 -18.96 -0.63 4.92
CA ALA A 65 -20.42 -0.79 4.96
C ALA A 65 -21.09 0.40 5.70
N GLY A 66 -20.43 0.91 6.74
CA GLY A 66 -20.91 2.05 7.50
C GLY A 66 -20.98 3.34 6.68
N LEU A 67 -19.95 3.63 5.85
CA LEU A 67 -19.98 4.76 4.93
C LEU A 67 -21.06 4.59 3.86
N ARG A 68 -21.16 3.41 3.26
CA ARG A 68 -22.19 3.11 2.26
C ARG A 68 -23.59 3.36 2.82
N LYS A 69 -23.90 2.85 4.01
CA LYS A 69 -25.21 3.06 4.67
C LYS A 69 -25.50 4.55 4.90
N ARG A 70 -24.50 5.33 5.33
CA ARG A 70 -24.66 6.78 5.55
C ARG A 70 -24.88 7.54 4.26
N TRP A 71 -24.20 7.13 3.19
CA TRP A 71 -24.42 7.75 1.88
C TRP A 71 -25.86 7.54 1.41
N TYR A 72 -26.39 6.30 1.47
CA TYR A 72 -27.77 6.03 1.09
C TYR A 72 -28.77 6.75 2.01
N ALA A 73 -28.49 6.91 3.29
CA ALA A 73 -29.34 7.68 4.20
C ALA A 73 -29.45 9.17 3.78
N ALA A 74 -28.37 9.72 3.22
CA ALA A 74 -28.36 11.09 2.67
C ALA A 74 -28.96 11.18 1.24
N HIS A 75 -29.19 10.04 0.56
CA HIS A 75 -29.73 9.96 -0.79
C HIS A 75 -30.98 9.03 -0.84
N PRO A 76 -32.10 9.41 -0.23
CA PRO A 76 -33.27 8.54 -0.03
C PRO A 76 -33.98 8.16 -1.35
N SER A 77 -33.68 8.84 -2.45
CA SER A 77 -34.15 8.47 -3.79
C SER A 77 -33.45 7.24 -4.36
N CYS A 78 -32.27 6.88 -3.82
CA CYS A 78 -31.52 5.69 -4.20
C CYS A 78 -31.87 4.53 -3.26
N LYS A 79 -32.11 3.35 -3.83
CA LYS A 79 -32.29 2.12 -3.05
C LYS A 79 -30.93 1.54 -2.71
N GLU A 80 -30.68 1.25 -1.44
CA GLU A 80 -29.44 0.61 -1.01
C GLU A 80 -29.20 -0.70 -1.77
N GLY A 81 -28.04 -0.77 -2.43
CA GLY A 81 -27.59 -1.90 -3.23
C GLY A 81 -26.31 -2.55 -2.72
N ASP A 82 -25.80 -3.49 -3.48
CA ASP A 82 -24.49 -4.08 -3.25
C ASP A 82 -23.35 -3.09 -3.57
N THR A 83 -22.11 -3.54 -3.48
CA THR A 83 -20.92 -2.69 -3.70
C THR A 83 -20.85 -2.16 -5.13
N LEU A 84 -21.25 -2.95 -6.14
CA LEU A 84 -21.28 -2.50 -7.53
C LEU A 84 -22.37 -1.45 -7.76
N GLN A 85 -23.58 -1.68 -7.24
CA GLN A 85 -24.68 -0.70 -7.35
C GLN A 85 -24.30 0.60 -6.65
N TYR A 86 -23.68 0.53 -5.47
CA TYR A 86 -23.21 1.71 -4.76
C TYR A 86 -22.20 2.52 -5.59
N ALA A 87 -21.26 1.85 -6.27
CA ALA A 87 -20.32 2.54 -7.14
C ALA A 87 -21.03 3.22 -8.34
N LEU A 88 -22.02 2.55 -8.94
CA LEU A 88 -22.82 3.11 -10.04
C LEU A 88 -23.67 4.30 -9.61
N ASP A 89 -24.26 4.26 -8.41
CA ASP A 89 -25.04 5.36 -7.85
C ASP A 89 -24.16 6.58 -7.54
N GLN A 90 -22.95 6.36 -7.02
CA GLN A 90 -21.95 7.42 -6.82
C GLN A 90 -21.55 8.08 -8.17
N ILE A 91 -21.36 7.28 -9.22
CA ILE A 91 -21.09 7.82 -10.57
C ILE A 91 -22.26 8.65 -11.08
N ALA A 92 -23.50 8.16 -10.93
CA ALA A 92 -24.70 8.86 -11.40
C ALA A 92 -24.88 10.22 -10.70
N GLU A 93 -24.62 10.29 -9.41
CA GLU A 93 -24.73 11.50 -8.60
C GLU A 93 -23.60 12.50 -8.90
N PHE A 94 -22.35 12.05 -8.84
CA PHE A 94 -21.18 12.91 -8.99
C PHE A 94 -20.91 13.35 -10.43
N LYS A 95 -21.30 12.55 -11.43
CA LYS A 95 -21.11 12.77 -12.88
C LYS A 95 -19.65 13.09 -13.25
N PRO A 96 -18.70 12.16 -13.00
CA PRO A 96 -17.29 12.38 -13.25
C PRO A 96 -16.93 12.31 -14.74
N ASP A 97 -15.95 13.13 -15.17
CA ASP A 97 -15.28 12.97 -16.46
C ASP A 97 -14.35 11.76 -16.49
N VAL A 98 -13.75 11.46 -15.33
CA VAL A 98 -12.74 10.39 -15.15
C VAL A 98 -13.16 9.47 -14.01
N VAL A 99 -13.13 8.16 -14.28
CA VAL A 99 -13.36 7.12 -13.28
C VAL A 99 -12.06 6.36 -13.04
N PHE A 100 -11.51 6.43 -11.83
CA PHE A 100 -10.37 5.62 -11.40
C PHE A 100 -10.84 4.48 -10.49
N ASP A 101 -11.01 3.30 -11.07
CA ASP A 101 -11.45 2.11 -10.37
C ASP A 101 -10.26 1.28 -9.86
N GLN A 102 -9.62 1.75 -8.79
CA GLN A 102 -8.52 1.03 -8.16
C GLN A 102 -8.96 -0.31 -7.57
N ALA A 103 -10.19 -0.37 -7.07
CA ALA A 103 -10.78 -1.59 -6.49
C ALA A 103 -11.26 -2.61 -7.52
N ARG A 104 -11.36 -2.22 -8.81
CA ARG A 104 -11.86 -3.05 -9.91
C ARG A 104 -13.30 -3.53 -9.73
N VAL A 105 -14.11 -2.78 -8.99
CA VAL A 105 -15.53 -3.08 -8.75
C VAL A 105 -16.36 -2.99 -10.04
N LEU A 106 -15.94 -2.12 -10.96
CA LEU A 106 -16.65 -1.88 -12.22
C LEU A 106 -16.29 -2.88 -13.32
N LEU A 107 -15.31 -3.77 -13.10
CA LEU A 107 -14.86 -4.73 -14.12
C LEU A 107 -15.99 -5.51 -14.78
N PRO A 108 -17.05 -5.98 -14.08
CA PRO A 108 -18.15 -6.70 -14.71
C PRO A 108 -18.98 -5.87 -15.72
N VAL A 109 -18.95 -4.53 -15.61
CA VAL A 109 -19.79 -3.63 -16.41
C VAL A 109 -18.97 -2.58 -17.18
N ILE A 110 -17.66 -2.63 -17.11
CA ILE A 110 -16.76 -1.60 -17.65
C ILE A 110 -16.94 -1.38 -19.15
N GLY A 111 -17.23 -2.45 -19.93
CA GLY A 111 -17.44 -2.39 -21.37
C GLY A 111 -18.65 -1.55 -21.79
N ASP A 112 -19.67 -1.46 -20.94
CA ASP A 112 -20.89 -0.68 -21.19
C ASP A 112 -20.99 0.59 -20.36
N LEU A 113 -20.01 0.86 -19.49
CA LEU A 113 -20.06 1.96 -18.53
C LEU A 113 -20.24 3.32 -19.23
N LYS A 114 -19.50 3.60 -20.29
CA LYS A 114 -19.59 4.86 -21.04
C LYS A 114 -20.89 4.97 -21.85
N LYS A 115 -21.51 3.88 -22.25
CA LYS A 115 -22.85 3.88 -22.85
C LYS A 115 -23.91 4.25 -21.82
N LYS A 116 -23.79 3.70 -20.59
CA LYS A 116 -24.68 4.01 -19.48
C LYS A 116 -24.49 5.45 -18.97
N PHE A 117 -23.25 5.93 -18.95
CA PHE A 117 -22.86 7.25 -18.44
C PHE A 117 -22.03 8.00 -19.49
N PRO A 118 -22.66 8.65 -20.50
CA PRO A 118 -21.95 9.28 -21.63
C PRO A 118 -21.04 10.45 -21.24
N PHE A 119 -21.14 10.99 -20.03
CA PHE A 119 -20.26 12.01 -19.51
C PHE A 119 -18.88 11.49 -19.13
N ILE A 120 -18.69 10.17 -18.96
CA ILE A 120 -17.40 9.56 -18.65
C ILE A 120 -16.52 9.57 -19.90
N ARG A 121 -15.42 10.28 -19.82
CA ARG A 121 -14.45 10.43 -20.93
C ARG A 121 -13.28 9.44 -20.81
N CYS A 122 -12.88 9.11 -19.58
CA CYS A 122 -11.74 8.24 -19.30
C CYS A 122 -12.03 7.29 -18.14
N THR A 123 -11.65 6.02 -18.31
CA THR A 123 -11.66 5.01 -17.25
C THR A 123 -10.25 4.49 -17.01
N ALA A 124 -9.83 4.45 -15.76
CA ALA A 124 -8.51 3.99 -15.35
C ALA A 124 -8.60 2.94 -14.26
N THR A 125 -7.60 2.05 -14.18
CA THR A 125 -7.48 1.08 -13.10
C THR A 125 -6.04 0.88 -12.67
N TRP A 126 -5.86 0.23 -11.52
CA TRP A 126 -4.56 -0.12 -10.95
C TRP A 126 -4.39 -1.63 -10.87
N ASP A 127 -3.23 -2.13 -11.28
CA ASP A 127 -2.85 -3.52 -11.07
C ASP A 127 -1.46 -3.61 -10.41
N GLY A 128 -1.43 -4.03 -9.15
CA GLY A 128 -0.20 -4.22 -8.36
C GLY A 128 0.03 -5.68 -7.96
N TRP A 129 -0.74 -6.63 -8.49
CA TRP A 129 -0.69 -8.01 -8.09
C TRP A 129 0.06 -8.88 -9.10
N ILE A 130 1.25 -9.40 -8.74
CA ILE A 130 2.12 -10.14 -9.66
C ILE A 130 1.44 -11.39 -10.30
N ALA A 131 0.49 -11.98 -9.61
CA ALA A 131 -0.29 -13.12 -10.12
C ALA A 131 -1.54 -12.70 -10.90
N SER A 132 -1.74 -11.40 -11.21
CA SER A 132 -2.87 -10.95 -12.00
C SER A 132 -2.82 -11.52 -13.42
N GLU A 133 -4.01 -11.65 -14.02
CA GLU A 133 -4.23 -12.10 -15.39
C GLU A 133 -4.81 -10.93 -16.20
N PRO A 134 -3.97 -10.06 -16.82
CA PRO A 134 -4.44 -8.88 -17.56
C PRO A 134 -5.45 -9.20 -18.65
N ALA A 135 -5.36 -10.38 -19.27
CA ALA A 135 -6.33 -10.85 -20.27
C ALA A 135 -7.79 -10.91 -19.75
N ARG A 136 -7.99 -10.90 -18.44
CA ARG A 136 -9.33 -10.85 -17.81
C ARG A 136 -9.73 -9.45 -17.36
N MET A 137 -8.90 -8.44 -17.64
CA MET A 137 -9.10 -7.07 -17.17
C MET A 137 -9.37 -6.07 -18.29
N HIS A 138 -9.97 -6.51 -19.39
CA HIS A 138 -10.27 -5.63 -20.53
C HIS A 138 -11.36 -4.59 -20.21
N GLY A 139 -11.30 -3.46 -20.92
CA GLY A 139 -12.35 -2.46 -20.96
C GLY A 139 -12.02 -1.12 -20.32
N TYR A 140 -10.93 -1.00 -19.56
CA TYR A 140 -10.43 0.29 -19.12
C TYR A 140 -9.59 0.96 -20.22
N ASP A 141 -9.59 2.30 -20.26
CA ASP A 141 -8.78 3.06 -21.20
C ASP A 141 -7.29 3.11 -20.77
N LEU A 142 -7.04 3.19 -19.46
CA LEU A 142 -5.70 3.30 -18.88
C LEU A 142 -5.49 2.30 -17.76
N TYR A 143 -4.31 1.69 -17.74
CA TYR A 143 -3.87 0.80 -16.68
C TYR A 143 -2.60 1.34 -16.04
N PHE A 144 -2.54 1.29 -14.71
CA PHE A 144 -1.38 1.71 -13.94
C PHE A 144 -0.84 0.56 -13.12
N THR A 145 0.47 0.50 -13.00
CA THR A 145 1.16 -0.47 -12.14
C THR A 145 2.44 0.14 -11.56
N CYS A 146 2.93 -0.43 -10.48
CA CYS A 146 4.25 -0.11 -9.93
C CYS A 146 5.31 -1.17 -10.28
N VAL A 147 4.94 -2.24 -10.99
CA VAL A 147 5.77 -3.42 -11.21
C VAL A 147 6.02 -3.63 -12.70
N PRO A 148 7.29 -3.59 -13.17
CA PRO A 148 7.62 -3.77 -14.60
C PRO A 148 7.08 -5.06 -15.20
N GLU A 149 7.08 -6.18 -14.47
CA GLU A 149 6.58 -7.46 -14.95
C GLU A 149 5.05 -7.44 -15.21
N ILE A 150 4.32 -6.62 -14.47
CA ILE A 150 2.88 -6.44 -14.70
C ILE A 150 2.66 -5.56 -15.94
N LEU A 151 3.47 -4.51 -16.10
CA LEU A 151 3.45 -3.69 -17.33
C LEU A 151 3.65 -4.58 -18.57
N GLU A 152 4.69 -5.44 -18.56
CA GLU A 152 4.97 -6.38 -19.66
C GLU A 152 3.73 -7.24 -20.02
N LYS A 153 3.05 -7.78 -19.00
CA LYS A 153 1.85 -8.59 -19.19
C LYS A 153 0.67 -7.78 -19.77
N HIS A 154 0.48 -6.54 -19.32
CA HIS A 154 -0.58 -5.66 -19.86
C HIS A 154 -0.31 -5.28 -21.31
N VAL A 155 0.93 -4.90 -21.64
CA VAL A 155 1.33 -4.55 -23.01
C VAL A 155 1.16 -5.75 -23.94
N ALA A 156 1.49 -6.95 -23.48
CA ALA A 156 1.34 -8.18 -24.28
C ALA A 156 -0.11 -8.49 -24.69
N VAL A 157 -1.10 -7.98 -23.96
CA VAL A 157 -2.53 -8.12 -24.30
C VAL A 157 -3.14 -6.84 -24.90
N GLY A 158 -2.31 -5.85 -25.28
CA GLY A 158 -2.73 -4.63 -25.96
C GLY A 158 -3.28 -3.53 -25.04
N HIS A 159 -3.09 -3.61 -23.73
CA HIS A 159 -3.53 -2.57 -22.81
C HIS A 159 -2.57 -1.37 -22.83
N ARG A 160 -3.13 -0.15 -22.77
CA ARG A 160 -2.36 1.07 -22.52
C ARG A 160 -2.01 1.14 -21.01
N CYS A 161 -0.85 0.59 -20.66
CA CYS A 161 -0.37 0.48 -19.27
C CYS A 161 0.86 1.35 -19.07
N THR A 162 0.98 1.98 -17.89
CA THR A 162 2.09 2.87 -17.52
C THR A 162 2.60 2.53 -16.12
N ILE A 163 3.93 2.60 -15.93
CA ILE A 163 4.54 2.53 -14.59
C ILE A 163 4.25 3.83 -13.85
N ASN A 164 3.65 3.69 -12.69
CA ASN A 164 3.48 4.78 -11.73
C ASN A 164 3.99 4.33 -10.35
N PRO A 165 5.24 4.60 -9.98
CA PRO A 165 5.80 4.24 -8.68
C PRO A 165 4.95 4.79 -7.54
N PHE A 166 4.86 4.07 -6.43
CA PHE A 166 4.18 4.56 -5.24
C PHE A 166 4.73 5.90 -4.77
N GLY A 167 3.87 6.71 -4.16
CA GLY A 167 4.23 7.99 -3.55
C GLY A 167 4.15 7.94 -2.02
N PHE A 168 4.93 8.79 -1.37
CA PHE A 168 4.82 9.05 0.05
C PHE A 168 4.06 10.35 0.29
N GLU A 169 3.01 10.29 1.12
CA GLU A 169 2.24 11.48 1.50
C GLU A 169 2.99 12.28 2.56
N THR A 170 3.47 13.46 2.19
CA THR A 170 4.36 14.26 3.04
C THR A 170 3.70 14.77 4.31
N SER A 171 2.37 14.97 4.31
CA SER A 171 1.65 15.41 5.50
C SER A 171 1.64 14.38 6.62
N ILE A 172 1.96 13.12 6.34
CA ILE A 172 2.16 12.09 7.38
C ILE A 172 3.20 12.54 8.40
N LEU A 173 4.25 13.25 7.97
CA LEU A 173 5.30 13.76 8.86
C LEU A 173 4.78 14.77 9.90
N ASN A 174 3.65 15.41 9.63
CA ASN A 174 3.00 16.32 10.60
C ASN A 174 2.20 15.57 11.66
N HIS A 175 1.93 14.29 11.47
CA HIS A 175 1.10 13.46 12.34
C HIS A 175 1.89 12.41 13.12
N ILE A 176 3.19 12.32 12.88
CA ILE A 176 4.07 11.39 13.59
C ILE A 176 5.20 12.15 14.29
N GLN A 177 5.74 11.53 15.33
CA GLN A 177 6.92 12.06 16.03
C GLN A 177 8.16 11.27 15.61
N VAL A 178 9.10 11.93 14.97
CA VAL A 178 10.40 11.34 14.65
C VAL A 178 11.35 11.63 15.80
N PRO A 179 11.77 10.64 16.62
CA PRO A 179 12.62 10.89 17.76
C PRO A 179 14.04 11.27 17.33
N GLU A 180 14.70 12.11 18.12
CA GLU A 180 16.12 12.46 17.90
C GLU A 180 17.02 11.21 17.96
N SER A 181 16.79 10.36 18.95
CA SER A 181 17.46 9.06 19.08
C SER A 181 16.50 7.94 18.77
N ARG A 182 16.78 7.21 17.69
CA ARG A 182 16.00 6.06 17.25
C ARG A 182 16.47 4.77 17.90
N THR A 183 15.60 3.80 18.04
CA THR A 183 15.94 2.45 18.50
C THR A 183 16.95 1.82 17.54
N ASN A 184 18.13 1.49 18.04
CA ASN A 184 19.22 0.88 17.25
C ASN A 184 18.99 -0.62 17.06
N ARG A 185 17.96 -0.97 16.29
CA ARG A 185 17.53 -2.33 15.96
C ARG A 185 16.86 -2.30 14.58
N VAL A 186 16.61 -3.46 14.04
CA VAL A 186 15.82 -3.65 12.80
C VAL A 186 14.35 -3.82 13.16
N CYS A 187 13.44 -3.09 12.53
CA CYS A 187 12.01 -3.39 12.62
C CYS A 187 11.51 -4.08 11.34
N PHE A 188 10.49 -4.92 11.50
CA PHE A 188 9.71 -5.49 10.40
C PHE A 188 8.23 -5.28 10.65
N VAL A 189 7.55 -4.67 9.67
CA VAL A 189 6.10 -4.54 9.65
C VAL A 189 5.57 -5.16 8.37
N GLY A 190 4.76 -6.20 8.47
CA GLY A 190 4.27 -6.89 7.28
C GLY A 190 3.55 -8.20 7.53
N SER A 191 3.70 -9.14 6.60
CA SER A 191 3.11 -10.47 6.66
C SER A 191 4.12 -11.57 6.37
N LEU A 192 3.86 -12.77 6.86
CA LEU A 192 4.53 -14.01 6.47
C LEU A 192 3.62 -14.78 5.52
N SER A 193 4.18 -15.28 4.42
CA SER A 193 3.46 -16.11 3.45
C SER A 193 4.36 -17.23 2.94
N SER A 194 3.97 -18.48 3.23
CA SER A 194 4.68 -19.64 2.69
C SER A 194 4.44 -19.74 1.19
N GLY A 195 5.50 -20.00 0.43
CA GLY A 195 5.46 -20.16 -1.02
C GLY A 195 5.57 -18.86 -1.84
N ILE A 196 5.28 -17.69 -1.23
CA ILE A 196 5.39 -16.38 -1.89
C ILE A 196 6.57 -15.59 -1.33
N HIS A 197 6.89 -15.73 -0.05
CA HIS A 197 7.92 -14.98 0.66
C HIS A 197 8.90 -15.90 1.42
N ASN A 198 9.43 -16.93 0.76
CA ASN A 198 10.33 -17.87 1.43
C ASN A 198 11.65 -17.22 1.83
N LEU A 199 12.20 -16.32 0.98
CA LEU A 199 13.40 -15.56 1.32
C LEU A 199 13.14 -14.67 2.55
N ARG A 200 12.03 -13.94 2.56
CA ARG A 200 11.63 -13.10 3.71
C ARG A 200 11.56 -13.90 5.00
N ASN A 201 10.84 -15.02 4.99
CA ASN A 201 10.67 -15.86 6.17
C ASN A 201 12.01 -16.37 6.70
N ARG A 202 12.93 -16.78 5.81
CA ARG A 202 14.28 -17.22 6.17
C ARG A 202 15.11 -16.09 6.78
N VAL A 203 15.13 -14.93 6.13
CA VAL A 203 15.87 -13.74 6.58
C VAL A 203 15.41 -13.29 7.97
N LEU A 204 14.09 -13.12 8.15
CA LEU A 204 13.53 -12.70 9.43
C LEU A 204 13.88 -13.70 10.55
N ASN A 205 13.84 -15.00 10.25
CA ASN A 205 14.21 -16.02 11.24
C ASN A 205 15.69 -15.94 11.62
N GLU A 206 16.59 -15.64 10.71
CA GLU A 206 18.01 -15.47 11.02
C GLU A 206 18.26 -14.19 11.85
N LEU A 207 17.67 -13.06 11.49
CA LEU A 207 17.78 -11.82 12.29
C LEU A 207 17.18 -11.97 13.69
N ARG A 208 16.06 -12.72 13.81
CA ARG A 208 15.48 -13.03 15.13
C ARG A 208 16.43 -13.82 16.02
N LYS A 209 17.18 -14.79 15.46
CA LYS A 209 18.16 -15.60 16.21
C LYS A 209 19.33 -14.74 16.74
N GLU A 210 19.65 -13.63 16.08
CA GLU A 210 20.69 -12.70 16.51
C GLU A 210 20.17 -11.64 17.49
N ASP A 211 18.89 -11.69 17.85
CA ASP A 211 18.23 -10.75 18.77
C ASP A 211 18.34 -9.26 18.35
N VAL A 212 18.32 -9.01 17.06
CA VAL A 212 18.40 -7.65 16.49
C VAL A 212 17.10 -7.17 15.85
N LEU A 213 16.06 -8.04 15.82
CA LEU A 213 14.80 -7.82 15.11
C LEU A 213 13.64 -7.64 16.08
N ASP A 214 12.86 -6.59 15.85
CA ASP A 214 11.51 -6.41 16.40
C ASP A 214 10.48 -6.51 15.27
N TRP A 215 9.30 -7.13 15.51
CA TRP A 215 8.36 -7.39 14.42
C TRP A 215 6.90 -7.20 14.78
N TRP A 216 6.15 -6.75 13.74
CA TRP A 216 4.70 -6.62 13.71
C TRP A 216 4.17 -7.38 12.49
N ILE A 217 3.62 -8.57 12.71
CA ILE A 217 3.16 -9.47 11.66
C ILE A 217 1.66 -9.60 11.73
N GLY A 218 0.98 -9.05 10.73
CA GLY A 218 -0.46 -8.87 10.75
C GLY A 218 -1.29 -10.11 10.45
N ASN A 219 -0.70 -11.17 9.91
CA ASN A 219 -1.41 -12.39 9.51
C ASN A 219 -1.09 -13.62 10.36
N ILE A 220 -0.38 -13.45 11.46
CA ILE A 220 -0.17 -14.49 12.47
C ILE A 220 -0.72 -14.04 13.83
N GLY A 221 -0.91 -15.00 14.74
CA GLY A 221 -1.39 -14.71 16.09
C GLY A 221 -0.35 -14.03 16.98
N GLN A 222 -0.80 -13.64 18.16
CA GLN A 222 0.04 -13.14 19.25
C GLN A 222 0.05 -14.15 20.39
N GLY A 223 1.25 -14.45 20.93
CA GLY A 223 1.42 -15.35 22.05
C GLY A 223 1.56 -16.85 21.69
N LEU A 224 1.79 -17.68 22.72
CA LEU A 224 2.12 -19.11 22.56
C LEU A 224 0.94 -20.00 22.13
N PHE A 225 -0.28 -19.62 22.51
CA PHE A 225 -1.49 -20.39 22.22
C PHE A 225 -2.52 -19.50 21.51
N THR A 226 -2.51 -19.55 20.19
CA THR A 226 -3.42 -18.75 19.37
C THR A 226 -4.42 -19.64 18.61
N ARG A 227 -5.59 -19.05 18.28
CA ARG A 227 -6.58 -19.72 17.42
C ARG A 227 -6.01 -20.04 16.03
N SER A 228 -5.06 -19.25 15.54
CA SER A 228 -4.38 -19.52 14.28
C SER A 228 -3.55 -20.79 14.32
N LYS A 229 -2.83 -21.05 15.41
CA LYS A 229 -2.07 -22.30 15.61
C LYS A 229 -2.95 -23.54 15.62
N LEU A 230 -4.03 -23.50 16.37
CA LEU A 230 -4.98 -24.59 16.42
C LEU A 230 -5.58 -24.86 15.05
N ARG A 231 -5.87 -23.80 14.29
CA ARG A 231 -6.36 -23.90 12.92
C ARG A 231 -5.31 -24.49 11.97
N GLU A 232 -4.05 -24.03 12.01
CA GLU A 232 -2.96 -24.58 11.19
C GLU A 232 -2.72 -26.06 11.45
N LEU A 233 -2.74 -26.48 12.71
CA LEU A 233 -2.65 -27.88 13.09
C LEU A 233 -3.89 -28.70 12.65
N ALA A 234 -5.09 -28.16 12.84
CA ALA A 234 -6.35 -28.82 12.47
C ALA A 234 -6.48 -29.06 10.95
N TYR A 235 -5.97 -28.12 10.14
CA TYR A 235 -5.96 -28.24 8.68
C TYR A 235 -4.71 -28.92 8.10
N GLY A 236 -3.82 -29.47 8.95
CA GLY A 236 -2.60 -30.16 8.51
C GLY A 236 -1.56 -29.26 7.84
N ASN A 237 -1.62 -27.95 8.03
CA ASN A 237 -0.69 -27.00 7.42
C ASN A 237 0.61 -26.88 8.25
N PHE A 238 1.32 -27.99 8.40
CA PHE A 238 2.57 -28.07 9.17
C PHE A 238 3.67 -27.12 8.68
N ARG A 239 3.69 -26.77 7.39
CA ARG A 239 4.68 -25.84 6.84
C ARG A 239 4.44 -24.42 7.33
N ALA A 240 3.21 -23.94 7.31
CA ALA A 240 2.83 -22.64 7.84
C ALA A 240 3.07 -22.60 9.35
N PHE A 241 2.64 -23.62 10.09
CA PHE A 241 2.90 -23.74 11.52
C PHE A 241 4.40 -23.63 11.85
N ARG A 242 5.26 -24.40 11.18
CA ARG A 242 6.71 -24.35 11.39
C ARG A 242 7.33 -22.98 11.10
N ASN A 243 6.82 -22.27 10.09
CA ASN A 243 7.34 -20.95 9.72
C ASN A 243 6.84 -19.84 10.66
N ASN A 244 5.61 -19.91 11.12
CA ASN A 244 4.97 -18.84 11.90
C ASN A 244 5.25 -18.97 13.41
N PHE A 245 5.34 -20.20 13.93
CA PHE A 245 5.53 -20.47 15.35
C PHE A 245 6.67 -19.70 16.01
N PRO A 246 7.87 -19.55 15.39
CA PRO A 246 8.96 -18.82 16.02
C PRO A 246 8.69 -17.33 16.23
N PHE A 247 7.72 -16.76 15.49
CA PHE A 247 7.40 -15.32 15.54
C PHE A 247 6.19 -15.01 16.42
N GLU A 248 5.31 -15.96 16.71
CA GLU A 248 4.05 -15.68 17.40
C GLU A 248 4.25 -15.28 18.87
N ARG A 249 5.29 -15.82 19.53
CA ARG A 249 5.55 -15.56 20.95
C ARG A 249 5.72 -14.05 21.22
N ASP A 250 6.56 -13.39 20.43
CA ASP A 250 6.97 -12.01 20.63
C ASP A 250 6.39 -11.09 19.55
N ASN A 251 5.36 -11.56 18.80
CA ASN A 251 4.65 -10.78 17.82
C ASN A 251 3.91 -9.61 18.50
N ARG A 252 4.25 -8.39 18.07
CA ARG A 252 3.64 -7.17 18.61
C ARG A 252 2.33 -6.81 17.92
N GLY A 253 1.83 -7.66 17.00
CA GLY A 253 0.54 -7.53 16.35
C GLY A 253 0.60 -6.90 14.97
N LYS A 254 -0.51 -6.28 14.58
CA LYS A 254 -0.68 -5.65 13.27
C LYS A 254 -0.59 -4.15 13.41
N LEU A 255 0.13 -3.52 12.48
CA LEU A 255 0.17 -2.06 12.34
C LEU A 255 -0.31 -1.65 10.95
N TYR A 256 -0.94 -0.50 10.86
CA TYR A 256 -1.37 0.14 9.62
C TYR A 256 -1.41 1.67 9.80
N GLY A 257 -1.39 2.39 8.66
CA GLY A 257 -1.52 3.84 8.66
C GLY A 257 -0.51 4.55 9.55
N LEU A 258 -0.95 5.57 10.28
CA LEU A 258 -0.08 6.42 11.11
C LEU A 258 0.72 5.64 12.16
N GLU A 259 0.14 4.59 12.77
CA GLU A 259 0.85 3.76 13.75
C GLU A 259 2.04 3.02 13.12
N MET A 260 1.87 2.54 11.88
CA MET A 260 2.94 1.90 11.13
C MET A 260 4.06 2.89 10.80
N TYR A 261 3.72 4.09 10.31
CA TYR A 261 4.71 5.15 10.04
C TYR A 261 5.44 5.59 11.29
N GLN A 262 4.69 5.81 12.40
CA GLN A 262 5.26 6.16 13.69
C GLN A 262 6.22 5.08 14.21
N THR A 263 5.86 3.82 14.03
CA THR A 263 6.72 2.70 14.46
C THR A 263 8.00 2.67 13.63
N MET A 264 7.91 2.72 12.30
CA MET A 264 9.11 2.76 11.45
C MET A 264 10.00 3.95 11.77
N ALA A 265 9.44 5.14 12.01
CA ALA A 265 10.19 6.34 12.38
C ALA A 265 10.98 6.21 13.70
N ARG A 266 10.55 5.32 14.60
CA ARG A 266 11.24 5.07 15.87
C ARG A 266 12.48 4.19 15.76
N TYR A 267 12.67 3.49 14.63
CA TYR A 267 13.76 2.54 14.44
C TYR A 267 14.82 3.10 13.48
N GLN A 268 16.07 2.75 13.72
CA GLN A 268 17.18 3.07 12.82
C GLN A 268 17.04 2.35 11.49
N MET A 269 16.62 1.09 11.52
CA MET A 269 16.57 0.23 10.36
C MET A 269 15.21 -0.46 10.21
N THR A 270 14.81 -0.69 8.96
CA THR A 270 13.69 -1.58 8.62
C THR A 270 14.11 -2.52 7.51
N ILE A 271 13.48 -3.70 7.45
CA ILE A 271 13.76 -4.66 6.39
C ILE A 271 12.59 -4.75 5.42
N ASN A 272 12.89 -4.69 4.14
CA ASN A 272 11.94 -4.76 3.04
C ASN A 272 12.38 -5.84 2.04
N ILE A 273 11.64 -6.96 1.98
CA ILE A 273 11.93 -8.08 1.10
C ILE A 273 10.74 -8.33 0.21
N HIS A 274 11.00 -8.36 -1.09
CA HIS A 274 9.99 -8.59 -2.12
C HIS A 274 9.57 -10.06 -2.20
N GLY A 275 8.47 -10.33 -2.89
CA GLY A 275 8.04 -11.70 -3.16
C GLY A 275 9.07 -12.45 -4.00
N ASP A 276 9.20 -13.77 -3.79
CA ASP A 276 10.19 -14.61 -4.48
C ASP A 276 10.01 -14.61 -6.01
N GLN A 277 8.78 -14.35 -6.48
CA GLN A 277 8.43 -14.32 -7.91
C GLN A 277 8.67 -12.95 -8.56
N VAL A 278 9.01 -11.92 -7.79
CA VAL A 278 9.20 -10.56 -8.28
C VAL A 278 10.65 -10.36 -8.69
N ARG A 279 10.86 -9.94 -9.94
CA ARG A 279 12.21 -9.68 -10.49
C ARG A 279 12.70 -8.25 -10.20
N ASN A 280 11.78 -7.31 -9.98
CA ASN A 280 12.06 -5.89 -9.76
C ASN A 280 11.53 -5.41 -8.42
N ILE A 281 12.17 -4.39 -7.81
CA ILE A 281 11.59 -3.71 -6.65
C ILE A 281 10.50 -2.74 -7.10
N GLY A 282 9.56 -2.39 -6.21
CA GLY A 282 8.48 -1.46 -6.54
C GLY A 282 7.33 -1.45 -5.53
N ASN A 283 7.49 -2.11 -4.38
CA ASN A 283 6.44 -2.15 -3.37
C ASN A 283 6.31 -0.81 -2.60
N MET A 284 5.16 -0.59 -1.98
CA MET A 284 4.85 0.63 -1.22
C MET A 284 5.84 0.89 -0.07
N ARG A 285 6.39 -0.18 0.55
CA ARG A 285 7.35 -0.07 1.66
C ARG A 285 8.59 0.75 1.31
N LEU A 286 9.00 0.79 0.04
CA LEU A 286 10.13 1.61 -0.40
C LEU A 286 9.90 3.09 -0.09
N THR A 287 8.71 3.60 -0.39
CA THR A 287 8.37 5.00 -0.17
C THR A 287 7.92 5.26 1.27
N GLU A 288 7.21 4.35 1.91
CA GLU A 288 6.76 4.46 3.29
C GLU A 288 7.94 4.58 4.27
N ALA A 289 8.88 3.65 4.21
CA ALA A 289 10.03 3.63 5.11
C ALA A 289 11.05 4.72 4.77
N GLY A 290 11.30 4.95 3.47
CA GLY A 290 12.15 6.06 3.03
C GLY A 290 11.57 7.41 3.40
N GLY A 291 10.25 7.61 3.26
CA GLY A 291 9.56 8.85 3.60
C GLY A 291 9.66 9.24 5.08
N VAL A 292 9.70 8.28 5.98
CA VAL A 292 9.93 8.53 7.43
C VAL A 292 11.42 8.55 7.82
N GLY A 293 12.32 8.41 6.85
CA GLY A 293 13.78 8.52 7.06
C GLY A 293 14.38 7.33 7.80
N THR A 294 13.81 6.14 7.66
CA THR A 294 14.35 4.91 8.24
C THR A 294 15.25 4.22 7.22
N CYS A 295 16.47 3.84 7.62
CA CYS A 295 17.40 3.10 6.77
C CYS A 295 16.79 1.76 6.37
N GLN A 296 16.70 1.49 5.06
CA GLN A 296 16.11 0.27 4.53
C GLN A 296 17.15 -0.77 4.17
N LEU A 297 16.93 -2.00 4.63
CA LEU A 297 17.65 -3.20 4.22
C LEU A 297 16.79 -3.92 3.17
N ILE A 298 17.22 -3.94 1.90
CA ILE A 298 16.39 -4.36 0.76
C ILE A 298 17.06 -5.51 0.02
N ASP A 299 16.30 -6.53 -0.37
CA ASP A 299 16.78 -7.58 -1.27
C ASP A 299 17.12 -6.99 -2.64
N TRP A 300 18.34 -7.26 -3.13
CA TRP A 300 18.81 -6.74 -4.40
C TRP A 300 17.95 -7.21 -5.57
N LYS A 301 17.57 -6.28 -6.45
CA LYS A 301 16.93 -6.53 -7.73
C LYS A 301 17.55 -5.64 -8.81
N PRO A 302 17.43 -5.99 -10.12
CA PRO A 302 18.10 -5.25 -11.21
C PRO A 302 17.80 -3.75 -11.26
N ASN A 303 16.56 -3.35 -10.93
CA ASN A 303 16.13 -1.95 -10.94
C ASN A 303 16.37 -1.20 -9.61
N ALA A 304 17.16 -1.75 -8.70
CA ALA A 304 17.39 -1.16 -7.38
C ALA A 304 17.89 0.29 -7.46
N ALA A 305 18.81 0.58 -8.38
CA ALA A 305 19.39 1.91 -8.56
C ALA A 305 18.41 2.98 -9.09
N GLU A 306 17.26 2.58 -9.64
CA GLU A 306 16.21 3.52 -10.06
C GLU A 306 15.52 4.16 -8.84
N TYR A 307 15.45 3.43 -7.73
CA TYR A 307 14.82 3.89 -6.49
C TYR A 307 15.83 4.52 -5.53
N PHE A 308 16.96 3.87 -5.28
CA PHE A 308 17.94 4.32 -4.31
C PHE A 308 19.37 4.06 -4.77
N LYS A 309 20.27 4.98 -4.45
CA LYS A 309 21.70 4.74 -4.58
C LYS A 309 22.14 3.71 -3.53
N PRO A 310 22.74 2.58 -3.97
CA PRO A 310 23.22 1.56 -3.05
C PRO A 310 24.21 2.10 -2.02
N ASP A 311 24.02 1.70 -0.77
CA ASP A 311 24.80 2.03 0.41
C ASP A 311 24.86 3.54 0.76
N GLU A 312 24.25 4.44 -0.07
CA GLU A 312 24.09 5.86 0.22
C GLU A 312 22.65 6.22 0.65
N GLU A 313 21.62 5.62 0.01
CA GLU A 313 20.21 5.91 0.25
C GLU A 313 19.41 4.67 0.70
N ALA A 314 19.95 3.47 0.50
CA ALA A 314 19.45 2.21 1.04
C ALA A 314 20.55 1.16 1.02
N VAL A 315 20.44 0.16 1.88
CA VAL A 315 21.40 -0.93 1.98
C VAL A 315 20.82 -2.17 1.33
N PHE A 316 21.44 -2.60 0.22
CA PHE A 316 21.01 -3.78 -0.51
C PHE A 316 21.81 -5.01 -0.11
N PHE A 317 21.16 -6.18 -0.18
CA PHE A 317 21.81 -7.47 0.09
C PHE A 317 21.37 -8.53 -0.93
N ARG A 318 22.24 -9.49 -1.21
CA ARG A 318 22.02 -10.63 -2.13
C ARG A 318 21.88 -11.95 -1.37
N THR A 319 22.56 -12.06 -0.23
CA THR A 319 22.56 -13.27 0.60
C THR A 319 22.20 -12.94 2.04
N VAL A 320 21.77 -13.97 2.78
CA VAL A 320 21.48 -13.83 4.21
C VAL A 320 22.71 -13.47 5.02
N ASP A 321 23.87 -14.05 4.67
CA ASP A 321 25.13 -13.81 5.39
C ASP A 321 25.65 -12.38 5.13
N GLU A 322 25.51 -11.88 3.89
CA GLU A 322 25.79 -10.48 3.57
C GLU A 322 24.88 -9.53 4.42
N LEU A 323 23.59 -9.82 4.48
CA LEU A 323 22.67 -9.03 5.30
C LEU A 323 23.09 -9.01 6.76
N LYS A 324 23.41 -10.17 7.34
CA LYS A 324 23.84 -10.26 8.75
C LYS A 324 25.10 -9.43 9.00
N SER A 325 26.06 -9.49 8.09
CA SER A 325 27.28 -8.68 8.19
C SER A 325 26.99 -7.18 8.10
N LYS A 326 26.13 -6.78 7.15
CA LYS A 326 25.69 -5.38 7.00
C LYS A 326 24.90 -4.89 8.22
N VAL A 327 23.99 -5.70 8.77
CA VAL A 327 23.22 -5.35 9.98
C VAL A 327 24.14 -5.13 11.16
N ARG A 328 25.10 -6.02 11.42
CA ARG A 328 26.07 -5.85 12.53
C ARG A 328 26.89 -4.56 12.36
N TYR A 329 27.40 -4.32 11.15
CA TYR A 329 28.11 -3.09 10.85
C TYR A 329 27.27 -1.84 11.13
N LEU A 330 26.04 -1.80 10.67
CA LEU A 330 25.15 -0.65 10.84
C LEU A 330 24.72 -0.43 12.30
N LEU A 331 24.61 -1.50 13.09
CA LEU A 331 24.36 -1.40 14.53
C LEU A 331 25.54 -0.73 15.27
N ASP A 332 26.77 -1.01 14.81
CA ASP A 332 27.99 -0.42 15.35
C ASP A 332 28.23 1.03 14.83
N HIS A 333 27.52 1.44 13.74
CA HIS A 333 27.66 2.74 13.08
C HIS A 333 26.31 3.49 12.98
N PRO A 334 25.68 3.86 14.12
CA PRO A 334 24.33 4.42 14.14
C PRO A 334 24.20 5.77 13.43
N GLU A 335 25.26 6.59 13.39
CA GLU A 335 25.25 7.87 12.65
C GLU A 335 25.22 7.65 11.14
N GLU A 336 26.03 6.73 10.63
CA GLU A 336 26.02 6.36 9.20
C GLU A 336 24.66 5.80 8.82
N THR A 337 24.12 4.89 9.63
CA THR A 337 22.78 4.32 9.46
C THR A 337 21.70 5.39 9.36
N ARG A 338 21.76 6.39 10.25
CA ARG A 338 20.87 7.56 10.24
C ARG A 338 21.03 8.37 8.95
N ASN A 339 22.26 8.63 8.52
CA ASN A 339 22.54 9.43 7.33
C ASN A 339 21.99 8.76 6.05
N ILE A 340 22.13 7.43 5.92
CA ILE A 340 21.51 6.66 4.83
C ILE A 340 19.99 6.83 4.82
N GLY A 341 19.34 6.71 5.99
CA GLY A 341 17.89 6.90 6.11
C GLY A 341 17.43 8.32 5.74
N LEU A 342 18.18 9.35 6.15
CA LEU A 342 17.90 10.75 5.82
C LEU A 342 18.14 11.05 4.33
N ALA A 343 19.14 10.45 3.72
CA ALA A 343 19.37 10.54 2.26
C ALA A 343 18.23 9.91 1.47
N ALA A 344 17.75 8.73 1.90
CA ALA A 344 16.54 8.12 1.35
C ALA A 344 15.33 9.06 1.47
N GLN A 345 15.10 9.64 2.66
CA GLN A 345 13.99 10.57 2.88
C GLN A 345 14.04 11.76 1.91
N LYS A 346 15.19 12.39 1.79
CA LYS A 346 15.39 13.52 0.87
C LYS A 346 15.04 13.15 -0.57
N ARG A 347 15.43 11.96 -1.03
CA ARG A 347 15.09 11.47 -2.36
C ARG A 347 13.60 11.20 -2.50
N ILE A 348 12.97 10.49 -1.53
CA ILE A 348 11.56 10.17 -1.56
C ILE A 348 10.70 11.43 -1.59
N LEU A 349 10.99 12.42 -0.75
CA LEU A 349 10.22 13.66 -0.72
C LEU A 349 10.36 14.46 -2.02
N ARG A 350 11.48 14.36 -2.71
CA ARG A 350 11.72 15.06 -3.98
C ARG A 350 11.12 14.35 -5.18
N GLU A 351 11.32 13.03 -5.32
CA GLU A 351 11.05 12.29 -6.56
C GLU A 351 9.84 11.35 -6.46
N PHE A 352 9.56 10.87 -5.25
CA PHE A 352 8.51 9.91 -4.96
C PHE A 352 7.51 10.43 -3.93
N SER A 353 7.26 11.76 -3.89
CA SER A 353 6.14 12.31 -3.10
C SER A 353 4.81 11.87 -3.70
N PHE A 354 3.74 11.89 -2.89
CA PHE A 354 2.40 11.57 -3.40
C PHE A 354 1.94 12.59 -4.45
N ALA A 355 2.33 13.85 -4.32
CA ALA A 355 2.15 14.89 -5.35
C ALA A 355 2.75 14.48 -6.71
N ALA A 356 3.99 13.97 -6.70
CA ALA A 356 4.64 13.47 -7.91
C ALA A 356 3.93 12.21 -8.48
N HIS A 357 3.43 11.32 -7.61
CA HIS A 357 2.62 10.16 -8.02
C HIS A 357 1.34 10.60 -8.73
N VAL A 358 0.60 11.55 -8.16
CA VAL A 358 -0.64 12.10 -8.76
C VAL A 358 -0.34 12.87 -10.04
N SER A 359 0.76 13.63 -10.10
CA SER A 359 1.17 14.33 -11.33
C SER A 359 1.44 13.36 -12.48
N ARG A 360 2.14 12.23 -12.22
CA ARG A 360 2.36 11.18 -13.23
C ARG A 360 1.05 10.56 -13.71
N PHE A 361 0.16 10.23 -12.77
CA PHE A 361 -1.18 9.73 -13.08
C PHE A 361 -1.94 10.71 -13.98
N MET A 362 -1.99 11.99 -13.62
CA MET A 362 -2.72 13.03 -14.36
C MET A 362 -2.12 13.32 -15.74
N LYS A 363 -0.81 13.18 -15.90
CA LYS A 363 -0.15 13.30 -17.20
C LYS A 363 -0.72 12.29 -18.22
N GLU A 364 -0.88 11.03 -17.80
CA GLU A 364 -1.45 9.99 -18.66
C GLU A 364 -2.94 10.22 -18.92
N VAL A 365 -3.71 10.60 -17.89
CA VAL A 365 -5.14 10.93 -18.05
C VAL A 365 -5.34 12.11 -19.02
N LYS A 366 -4.60 13.22 -18.82
CA LYS A 366 -4.68 14.37 -19.72
C LYS A 366 -4.22 14.03 -21.14
N GLY A 367 -3.16 13.25 -21.29
CA GLY A 367 -2.68 12.78 -22.60
C GLY A 367 -3.63 11.80 -23.31
N PHE A 368 -4.57 11.17 -22.58
CA PHE A 368 -5.65 10.37 -23.16
C PHE A 368 -6.84 11.21 -23.60
N LEU A 369 -7.13 12.28 -22.84
CA LEU A 369 -8.28 13.15 -23.10
C LEU A 369 -8.05 14.17 -24.25
N GLY A 370 -6.81 14.38 -24.66
CA GLY A 370 -6.39 15.30 -25.72
C GLY A 370 -6.05 16.66 -25.17
#